data_bf7ff51cdc8d41726551a77f0606443a
#
_entry.id   bf7ff51cdc8d41726551a77f0606443a
#
_cell.length_a   1.000
_cell.length_b   1.000
_cell.length_c   1.000
_cell.angle_alpha   90.00
_cell.angle_beta   90.00
_cell.angle_gamma   90.00
#
_symmetry.space_group_name_H-M   'P 1'
#
loop_
_entity.id
_entity.type
_entity.pdbx_description
1 polymer ?
#
loop_
_entity_poly.entity_id
_entity_poly.type
_entity_poly.pdbx_seq_one_letter_code
_entity_poly.pdbx_strand_id
1 'polypeptide(L)'
;MASLVECGVRMGGNAFSPVLLAKGELTPEEAAGAKPFSGPDGAALKASLKALGYAPEDWETLVAVDAAGAPLAPDLMRLAVATLDPATLICCDETATQVVRDAYAEELSGLEDLNEALLPAGMVAYVCGMRFLNLGGFAAALGDPRQKQVMWARLKQVPPLAEPY
;
A
#
# COMPACT_ATOMS: atom_id res chain seq x y z
N MET A 1 6.07 17.21 -1.57
CA MET A 1 4.59 17.03 -1.51
C MET A 1 3.88 17.80 -2.60
N ALA A 2 4.09 19.12 -2.68
CA ALA A 2 3.44 19.93 -3.71
C ALA A 2 3.76 19.47 -5.14
N SER A 3 4.99 19.08 -5.42
CA SER A 3 5.39 18.58 -6.74
C SER A 3 4.70 17.26 -7.11
N LEU A 4 4.41 16.41 -6.13
CA LEU A 4 3.69 15.16 -6.36
C LEU A 4 2.24 15.44 -6.76
N VAL A 5 1.58 16.36 -6.05
CA VAL A 5 0.21 16.78 -6.38
C VAL A 5 0.16 17.38 -7.78
N GLU A 6 1.12 18.22 -8.15
CA GLU A 6 1.22 18.81 -9.48
C GLU A 6 1.40 17.73 -10.57
N CYS A 7 2.04 16.63 -10.26
CA CYS A 7 2.19 15.47 -11.16
C CYS A 7 0.97 14.55 -11.18
N GLY A 8 -0.10 14.89 -10.47
CA GLY A 8 -1.33 14.12 -10.46
C GLY A 8 -1.36 12.98 -9.45
N VAL A 9 -0.44 12.95 -8.49
CA VAL A 9 -0.42 11.92 -7.45
C VAL A 9 -1.43 12.26 -6.36
N ARG A 10 -2.31 11.32 -6.07
CA ARG A 10 -3.34 11.47 -5.03
C ARG A 10 -2.88 10.78 -3.75
N MET A 11 -2.87 11.54 -2.67
CA MET A 11 -2.42 11.10 -1.35
C MET A 11 -3.42 11.57 -0.30
N GLY A 12 -3.44 10.89 0.85
CA GLY A 12 -4.30 11.27 1.96
C GLY A 12 -3.79 10.71 3.27
N GLY A 13 -4.47 11.06 4.37
CA GLY A 13 -4.11 10.60 5.70
C GLY A 13 -2.96 11.38 6.32
N ASN A 14 -2.24 10.72 7.23
CA ASN A 14 -1.17 11.31 8.00
C ASN A 14 0.19 11.10 7.30
N ALA A 15 0.77 12.16 6.75
CA ALA A 15 2.05 12.12 6.02
C ALA A 15 3.26 11.73 6.89
N PHE A 16 3.10 11.68 8.21
CA PHE A 16 4.15 11.24 9.14
C PHE A 16 3.95 9.81 9.62
N SER A 17 2.99 9.10 9.06
CA SER A 17 2.68 7.73 9.43
C SER A 17 3.76 6.75 8.98
N PRO A 18 4.05 5.70 9.80
CA PRO A 18 4.93 4.61 9.37
C PRO A 18 4.28 3.67 8.36
N VAL A 19 2.95 3.74 8.15
CA VAL A 19 2.22 2.83 7.25
C VAL A 19 1.67 3.60 6.07
N LEU A 20 1.99 3.13 4.86
CA LEU A 20 1.46 3.64 3.61
C LEU A 20 0.58 2.56 2.97
N LEU A 21 -0.69 2.90 2.72
CA LEU A 21 -1.65 2.04 2.03
C LEU A 21 -1.75 2.49 0.57
N ALA A 22 -1.43 1.61 -0.37
CA ALA A 22 -1.48 1.91 -1.79
C ALA A 22 -2.58 1.11 -2.48
N LYS A 23 -3.37 1.77 -3.33
CA LYS A 23 -4.38 1.13 -4.16
C LYS A 23 -4.35 1.72 -5.57
N GLY A 24 -4.71 0.92 -6.56
CA GLY A 24 -4.81 1.34 -7.96
C GLY A 24 -6.18 1.06 -8.57
N GLU A 25 -6.94 0.14 -7.98
CA GLU A 25 -8.29 -0.20 -8.42
C GLU A 25 -9.29 0.64 -7.64
N LEU A 26 -9.75 1.74 -8.26
CA LEU A 26 -10.62 2.70 -7.61
C LEU A 26 -12.09 2.33 -7.76
N THR A 27 -12.88 2.63 -6.71
CA THR A 27 -14.35 2.60 -6.83
C THR A 27 -14.81 3.74 -7.73
N PRO A 28 -16.03 3.69 -8.29
CA PRO A 28 -16.57 4.82 -9.07
C PRO A 28 -16.55 6.14 -8.31
N GLU A 29 -16.82 6.11 -7.03
CA GLU A 29 -16.78 7.30 -6.17
C GLU A 29 -15.38 7.87 -6.04
N GLU A 30 -14.39 7.01 -5.82
CA GLU A 30 -12.97 7.40 -5.75
C GLU A 30 -12.48 7.95 -7.10
N ALA A 31 -12.87 7.32 -8.20
CA ALA A 31 -12.53 7.79 -9.54
C ALA A 31 -13.16 9.17 -9.81
N ALA A 32 -14.32 9.45 -9.23
CA ALA A 32 -15.01 10.74 -9.34
C ALA A 32 -14.49 11.81 -8.36
N GLY A 33 -13.50 11.50 -7.52
CA GLY A 33 -12.85 12.47 -6.64
C GLY A 33 -13.03 12.24 -5.15
N ALA A 34 -13.75 11.18 -4.72
CA ALA A 34 -13.85 10.84 -3.31
C ALA A 34 -12.48 10.47 -2.74
N LYS A 35 -12.30 10.67 -1.45
CA LYS A 35 -11.03 10.34 -0.78
C LYS A 35 -10.71 8.86 -0.94
N PRO A 36 -9.44 8.50 -1.25
CA PRO A 36 -9.04 7.10 -1.28
C PRO A 36 -9.32 6.42 0.06
N PHE A 37 -9.78 5.17 0.00
CA PHE A 37 -10.14 4.39 1.18
C PHE A 37 -11.28 4.98 2.02
N SER A 38 -12.18 5.74 1.41
CA SER A 38 -13.37 6.26 2.09
C SER A 38 -14.52 5.24 2.15
N GLY A 39 -14.41 4.13 1.42
CA GLY A 39 -15.40 3.07 1.38
C GLY A 39 -15.17 1.94 2.38
N PRO A 40 -15.84 0.78 2.18
CA PRO A 40 -15.73 -0.38 3.07
C PRO A 40 -14.30 -0.93 3.22
N ASP A 41 -13.49 -0.87 2.17
CA ASP A 41 -12.09 -1.30 2.21
C ASP A 41 -11.28 -0.48 3.21
N GLY A 42 -11.41 0.82 3.16
CA GLY A 42 -10.73 1.71 4.10
C GLY A 42 -11.17 1.50 5.54
N ALA A 43 -12.47 1.33 5.77
CA ALA A 43 -13.00 1.06 7.11
C ALA A 43 -12.44 -0.25 7.67
N ALA A 44 -12.41 -1.30 6.86
CA ALA A 44 -11.86 -2.60 7.26
C ALA A 44 -10.35 -2.55 7.51
N LEU A 45 -9.59 -1.83 6.67
CA LEU A 45 -8.14 -1.67 6.86
C LEU A 45 -7.82 -0.92 8.14
N LYS A 46 -8.53 0.19 8.42
CA LYS A 46 -8.33 0.97 9.65
C LYS A 46 -8.62 0.13 10.88
N ALA A 47 -9.70 -0.65 10.87
CA ALA A 47 -10.04 -1.54 11.97
C ALA A 47 -8.97 -2.61 12.16
N SER A 48 -8.44 -3.17 11.07
CA SER A 48 -7.38 -4.17 11.10
C SER A 48 -6.07 -3.62 11.64
N LEU A 49 -5.68 -2.43 11.22
CA LEU A 49 -4.47 -1.77 11.72
C LEU A 49 -4.57 -1.49 13.21
N LYS A 50 -5.74 -1.03 13.68
CA LYS A 50 -5.99 -0.81 15.10
C LYS A 50 -5.86 -2.13 15.89
N ALA A 51 -6.42 -3.22 15.36
CA ALA A 51 -6.34 -4.53 15.99
C ALA A 51 -4.90 -5.06 16.04
N LEU A 52 -4.04 -4.67 15.10
CA LEU A 52 -2.61 -5.01 15.10
C LEU A 52 -1.80 -4.19 16.10
N GLY A 53 -2.34 -3.11 16.63
CA GLY A 53 -1.66 -2.25 17.59
C GLY A 53 -1.20 -0.90 17.07
N TYR A 54 -1.50 -0.55 15.82
CA TYR A 54 -1.21 0.78 15.29
C TYR A 54 -2.10 1.83 15.94
N ALA A 55 -1.57 3.04 16.12
CA ALA A 55 -2.36 4.17 16.61
C ALA A 55 -3.47 4.52 15.61
N PRO A 56 -4.61 5.09 16.07
CA PRO A 56 -5.79 5.27 15.21
C PRO A 56 -5.59 6.09 13.94
N GLU A 57 -4.64 6.99 13.91
CA GLU A 57 -4.36 7.85 12.75
C GLU A 57 -3.00 7.54 12.11
N ASP A 58 -2.44 6.38 12.41
CA ASP A 58 -1.06 6.03 12.03
C ASP A 58 -1.03 5.33 10.67
N TRP A 59 -1.66 5.94 9.68
CA TRP A 59 -1.72 5.47 8.30
C TRP A 59 -1.81 6.65 7.34
N GLU A 60 -1.30 6.43 6.13
CA GLU A 60 -1.45 7.35 5.01
C GLU A 60 -1.81 6.57 3.75
N THR A 61 -2.30 7.24 2.73
CA THR A 61 -2.79 6.60 1.51
C THR A 61 -2.13 7.18 0.27
N LEU A 62 -1.96 6.33 -0.74
CA LEU A 62 -1.41 6.68 -2.04
C LEU A 62 -2.21 5.96 -3.12
N VAL A 63 -2.65 6.71 -4.13
CA VAL A 63 -3.28 6.12 -5.31
C VAL A 63 -2.19 5.85 -6.35
N ALA A 64 -2.09 4.60 -6.79
CA ALA A 64 -1.03 4.16 -7.72
C ALA A 64 -1.34 4.42 -9.19
N VAL A 65 -2.45 5.11 -9.48
CA VAL A 65 -2.84 5.50 -10.85
C VAL A 65 -3.05 7.02 -10.91
N ASP A 66 -2.93 7.57 -12.11
CA ASP A 66 -3.19 8.99 -12.34
C ASP A 66 -4.68 9.28 -12.55
N ALA A 67 -5.02 10.54 -12.85
CA ALA A 67 -6.41 10.96 -13.05
C ALA A 67 -7.09 10.26 -14.24
N ALA A 68 -6.31 9.79 -15.21
CA ALA A 68 -6.82 9.04 -16.36
C ALA A 68 -6.92 7.53 -16.08
N GLY A 69 -6.53 7.07 -14.90
CA GLY A 69 -6.54 5.66 -14.53
C GLY A 69 -5.33 4.88 -15.01
N ALA A 70 -4.31 5.54 -15.54
CA ALA A 70 -3.07 4.90 -15.96
C ALA A 70 -2.13 4.70 -14.76
N PRO A 71 -1.39 3.58 -14.71
CA PRO A 71 -0.41 3.37 -13.65
C PRO A 71 0.61 4.50 -13.57
N LEU A 72 1.00 4.90 -12.36
CA LEU A 72 2.05 5.88 -12.18
C LEU A 72 3.37 5.37 -12.78
N ALA A 73 4.12 6.28 -13.40
CA ALA A 73 5.44 5.94 -13.90
C ALA A 73 6.35 5.48 -12.76
N PRO A 74 7.29 4.54 -13.01
CA PRO A 74 8.18 4.03 -11.96
C PRO A 74 8.90 5.11 -11.17
N ASP A 75 9.47 6.12 -11.83
CA ASP A 75 10.19 7.21 -11.18
C ASP A 75 9.28 8.04 -10.27
N LEU A 76 8.05 8.28 -10.70
CA LEU A 76 7.08 9.04 -9.93
C LEU A 76 6.62 8.27 -8.70
N MET A 77 6.39 6.97 -8.84
CA MET A 77 6.05 6.09 -7.71
C MET A 77 7.18 6.04 -6.68
N ARG A 78 8.43 5.89 -7.13
CA ARG A 78 9.59 5.93 -6.23
C ARG A 78 9.69 7.26 -5.49
N LEU A 79 9.47 8.37 -6.19
CA LEU A 79 9.50 9.69 -5.59
C LEU A 79 8.42 9.84 -4.52
N ALA A 80 7.21 9.36 -4.79
CA ALA A 80 6.11 9.39 -3.85
C ALA A 80 6.42 8.60 -2.59
N VAL A 81 6.88 7.36 -2.73
CA VAL A 81 7.23 6.50 -1.59
C VAL A 81 8.40 7.10 -0.80
N ALA A 82 9.43 7.60 -1.47
CA ALA A 82 10.57 8.22 -0.81
C ALA A 82 10.18 9.49 -0.04
N THR A 83 9.27 10.29 -0.59
CA THR A 83 8.78 11.52 0.06
C THR A 83 7.97 11.20 1.31
N LEU A 84 7.12 10.18 1.25
CA LEU A 84 6.30 9.76 2.37
C LEU A 84 7.08 8.93 3.41
N ASP A 85 8.16 8.32 2.97
CA ASP A 85 9.12 7.59 3.81
C ASP A 85 8.48 6.62 4.80
N PRO A 86 7.64 5.67 4.34
CA PRO A 86 7.01 4.72 5.26
C PRO A 86 7.98 3.64 5.71
N ALA A 87 7.76 3.09 6.90
CA ALA A 87 8.42 1.86 7.33
C ALA A 87 7.78 0.62 6.68
N THR A 88 6.48 0.70 6.39
CA THR A 88 5.71 -0.39 5.82
C THR A 88 4.81 0.13 4.69
N LEU A 89 4.90 -0.50 3.52
CA LEU A 89 4.04 -0.22 2.37
C LEU A 89 3.15 -1.45 2.13
N ILE A 90 1.83 -1.23 2.19
CA ILE A 90 0.84 -2.29 1.95
C ILE A 90 0.16 -2.03 0.61
N CYS A 91 0.35 -2.94 -0.34
CA CYS A 91 -0.31 -2.90 -1.64
C CYS A 91 -1.65 -3.63 -1.53
N CYS A 92 -2.75 -2.91 -1.70
CA CYS A 92 -4.10 -3.41 -1.43
C CYS A 92 -4.78 -4.05 -2.65
N ASP A 93 -4.17 -3.99 -3.82
CA ASP A 93 -4.66 -4.64 -5.04
C ASP A 93 -3.50 -4.92 -6.00
N GLU A 94 -3.78 -5.65 -7.06
CA GLU A 94 -2.75 -6.05 -8.03
C GLU A 94 -2.20 -4.87 -8.82
N THR A 95 -3.02 -3.88 -9.11
CA THR A 95 -2.56 -2.68 -9.83
C THR A 95 -1.51 -1.94 -9.02
N ALA A 96 -1.76 -1.69 -7.73
CA ALA A 96 -0.78 -1.06 -6.84
C ALA A 96 0.49 -1.90 -6.71
N THR A 97 0.33 -3.22 -6.57
CA THR A 97 1.49 -4.14 -6.47
C THR A 97 2.35 -4.08 -7.72
N GLN A 98 1.73 -4.06 -8.91
CA GLN A 98 2.48 -4.01 -10.16
C GLN A 98 3.25 -2.69 -10.31
N VAL A 99 2.63 -1.58 -9.92
CA VAL A 99 3.32 -0.28 -9.94
C VAL A 99 4.54 -0.29 -9.02
N VAL A 100 4.40 -0.88 -7.83
CA VAL A 100 5.52 -1.02 -6.87
C VAL A 100 6.59 -1.96 -7.43
N ARG A 101 6.22 -3.09 -8.02
CA ARG A 101 7.19 -4.00 -8.65
C ARG A 101 8.01 -3.30 -9.73
N ASP A 102 7.35 -2.52 -10.57
CA ASP A 102 8.03 -1.79 -11.66
C ASP A 102 8.95 -0.70 -11.11
N ALA A 103 8.49 0.03 -10.09
CA ALA A 103 9.26 1.09 -9.46
C ALA A 103 10.52 0.58 -8.74
N TYR A 104 10.45 -0.61 -8.16
CA TYR A 104 11.55 -1.22 -7.39
C TYR A 104 12.07 -2.50 -8.03
N ALA A 105 11.92 -2.64 -9.34
CA ALA A 105 12.32 -3.84 -10.08
C ALA A 105 13.78 -4.22 -9.87
N GLU A 106 14.67 -3.25 -9.85
CA GLU A 106 16.10 -3.48 -9.65
C GLU A 106 16.38 -4.02 -8.24
N GLU A 107 15.84 -3.39 -7.21
CA GLU A 107 16.03 -3.81 -5.83
C GLU A 107 15.40 -5.19 -5.57
N LEU A 108 14.20 -5.42 -6.10
CA LEU A 108 13.52 -6.72 -5.95
C LEU A 108 14.32 -7.84 -6.63
N SER A 109 14.84 -7.59 -7.83
CA SER A 109 15.61 -8.61 -8.56
C SER A 109 16.92 -8.96 -7.87
N GLY A 110 17.42 -8.10 -6.98
CA GLY A 110 18.63 -8.33 -6.19
C GLY A 110 18.41 -9.15 -4.93
N LEU A 111 17.16 -9.48 -4.57
CA LEU A 111 16.88 -10.28 -3.38
C LEU A 111 17.27 -11.74 -3.58
N GLU A 112 17.83 -12.35 -2.54
CA GLU A 112 18.27 -13.76 -2.60
C GLU A 112 17.08 -14.72 -2.72
N ASP A 113 15.98 -14.44 -2.03
CA ASP A 113 14.77 -15.26 -2.10
C ASP A 113 13.95 -14.89 -3.33
N LEU A 114 13.82 -15.84 -4.26
CA LEU A 114 13.07 -15.62 -5.50
C LEU A 114 11.58 -15.29 -5.22
N ASN A 115 10.98 -15.89 -4.18
CA ASN A 115 9.61 -15.59 -3.82
C ASN A 115 9.45 -14.14 -3.36
N GLU A 116 10.38 -13.62 -2.55
CA GLU A 116 10.38 -12.21 -2.16
C GLU A 116 10.57 -11.30 -3.40
N ALA A 117 11.48 -11.68 -4.30
CA ALA A 117 11.77 -10.91 -5.51
C ALA A 117 10.54 -10.77 -6.42
N LEU A 118 9.72 -11.80 -6.51
CA LEU A 118 8.48 -11.79 -7.30
C LEU A 118 7.34 -11.05 -6.61
N LEU A 119 7.42 -10.89 -5.30
CA LEU A 119 6.40 -10.26 -4.46
C LEU A 119 4.98 -10.79 -4.77
N PRO A 120 4.75 -12.10 -4.65
CA PRO A 120 3.42 -12.65 -4.89
C PRO A 120 2.45 -12.29 -3.76
N ALA A 121 1.16 -12.51 -3.99
CA ALA A 121 0.14 -12.22 -2.99
C ALA A 121 0.44 -12.89 -1.65
N GLY A 122 0.40 -12.13 -0.58
CA GLY A 122 0.71 -12.58 0.78
C GLY A 122 2.18 -12.50 1.17
N MET A 123 3.07 -12.15 0.25
CA MET A 123 4.50 -12.05 0.52
C MET A 123 4.89 -10.69 1.08
N VAL A 124 5.82 -10.70 2.03
CA VAL A 124 6.51 -9.50 2.52
C VAL A 124 7.93 -9.51 2.00
N ALA A 125 8.33 -8.43 1.33
CA ALA A 125 9.70 -8.22 0.86
C ALA A 125 10.32 -7.03 1.59
N TYR A 126 11.60 -7.13 1.91
CA TYR A 126 12.35 -6.04 2.53
C TYR A 126 13.16 -5.31 1.47
N VAL A 127 12.78 -4.05 1.21
CA VAL A 127 13.36 -3.24 0.12
C VAL A 127 13.70 -1.87 0.66
N CYS A 128 14.95 -1.44 0.52
CA CYS A 128 15.42 -0.12 0.96
C CYS A 128 15.06 0.21 2.41
N GLY A 129 15.11 -0.78 3.29
CA GLY A 129 14.75 -0.62 4.70
C GLY A 129 13.26 -0.62 5.00
N MET A 130 12.42 -0.84 4.00
CA MET A 130 10.96 -0.88 4.13
C MET A 130 10.44 -2.31 4.04
N ARG A 131 9.28 -2.57 4.68
CA ARG A 131 8.52 -3.81 4.46
C ARG A 131 7.48 -3.55 3.37
N PHE A 132 7.54 -4.31 2.28
CA PHE A 132 6.54 -4.27 1.22
C PHE A 132 5.65 -5.51 1.37
N LEU A 133 4.36 -5.32 1.61
CA LEU A 133 3.39 -6.41 1.66
C LEU A 133 2.48 -6.34 0.44
N ASN A 134 2.42 -7.43 -0.32
CA ASN A 134 1.37 -7.63 -1.31
C ASN A 134 0.16 -8.24 -0.60
N LEU A 135 -0.80 -7.42 -0.21
CA LEU A 135 -2.00 -7.90 0.48
C LEU A 135 -2.94 -8.67 -0.46
N GLY A 136 -2.88 -8.38 -1.76
CA GLY A 136 -3.79 -8.93 -2.75
C GLY A 136 -5.05 -8.08 -2.90
N GLY A 137 -6.09 -8.62 -3.53
CA GLY A 137 -7.34 -7.91 -3.76
C GLY A 137 -8.16 -7.74 -2.48
N PHE A 138 -7.82 -6.77 -1.68
CA PHE A 138 -8.44 -6.57 -0.35
C PHE A 138 -9.92 -6.21 -0.45
N ALA A 139 -10.28 -5.26 -1.32
CA ALA A 139 -11.67 -4.82 -1.47
C ALA A 139 -12.58 -5.98 -1.92
N ALA A 140 -12.12 -6.79 -2.87
CA ALA A 140 -12.84 -7.95 -3.36
C ALA A 140 -12.99 -9.04 -2.29
N ALA A 141 -12.05 -9.15 -1.37
CA ALA A 141 -12.06 -10.16 -0.32
C ALA A 141 -13.13 -9.90 0.76
N LEU A 142 -13.61 -8.68 0.88
CA LEU A 142 -14.55 -8.30 1.95
C LEU A 142 -15.91 -9.01 1.85
N GLY A 143 -16.26 -9.52 0.67
CA GLY A 143 -17.50 -10.27 0.46
C GLY A 143 -17.42 -11.76 0.83
N ASP A 144 -16.24 -12.27 1.20
CA ASP A 144 -16.02 -13.69 1.46
C ASP A 144 -15.32 -13.88 2.82
N PRO A 145 -15.96 -14.55 3.80
CA PRO A 145 -15.36 -14.77 5.12
C PRO A 145 -14.01 -15.49 5.08
N ARG A 146 -13.81 -16.44 4.17
CA ARG A 146 -12.53 -17.15 4.03
C ARG A 146 -11.45 -16.21 3.53
N GLN A 147 -11.76 -15.37 2.55
CA GLN A 147 -10.82 -14.40 2.02
C GLN A 147 -10.48 -13.33 3.07
N LYS A 148 -11.44 -12.92 3.88
CA LYS A 148 -11.18 -12.00 5.01
C LYS A 148 -10.14 -12.59 5.98
N GLN A 149 -10.25 -13.88 6.29
CA GLN A 149 -9.28 -14.56 7.15
C GLN A 149 -7.90 -14.61 6.52
N VAL A 150 -7.81 -14.85 5.21
CA VAL A 150 -6.55 -14.81 4.46
C VAL A 150 -5.93 -13.41 4.54
N MET A 151 -6.71 -12.37 4.33
CA MET A 151 -6.24 -10.98 4.42
C MET A 151 -5.73 -10.64 5.82
N TRP A 152 -6.45 -11.07 6.84
CA TRP A 152 -6.04 -10.88 8.23
C TRP A 152 -4.70 -11.58 8.53
N ALA A 153 -4.56 -12.82 8.06
CA ALA A 153 -3.31 -13.57 8.22
C ALA A 153 -2.14 -12.86 7.55
N ARG A 154 -2.36 -12.28 6.37
CA ARG A 154 -1.34 -11.50 5.64
C ARG A 154 -0.97 -10.23 6.39
N LEU A 155 -1.95 -9.48 6.89
CA LEU A 155 -1.72 -8.24 7.66
C LEU A 155 -0.96 -8.49 8.96
N LYS A 156 -1.18 -9.63 9.60
CA LYS A 156 -0.46 -9.99 10.84
C LYS A 156 1.05 -10.11 10.66
N GLN A 157 1.54 -10.20 9.43
CA GLN A 157 2.99 -10.24 9.15
C GLN A 157 3.65 -8.87 9.32
N VAL A 158 2.87 -7.79 9.36
CA VAL A 158 3.40 -6.42 9.42
C VAL A 158 2.85 -5.66 10.63
N PRO A 159 3.06 -6.17 11.87
CA PRO A 159 2.66 -5.41 13.06
C PRO A 159 3.51 -4.14 13.19
N PRO A 160 3.14 -3.20 14.09
CA PRO A 160 3.98 -2.04 14.34
C PRO A 160 5.40 -2.46 14.70
N LEU A 161 6.38 -1.73 14.16
CA LEU A 161 7.78 -1.96 14.50
C LEU A 161 8.02 -1.43 15.92
N ALA A 162 8.83 -2.16 16.69
CA ALA A 162 9.23 -1.69 18.02
C ALA A 162 10.02 -0.40 17.87
N GLU A 163 9.69 0.61 18.69
CA GLU A 163 10.47 1.83 18.72
C GLU A 163 11.83 1.57 19.35
N PRO A 164 12.91 2.04 18.74
CA PRO A 164 14.23 1.96 19.38
C PRO A 164 14.27 2.91 20.57
N TYR A 165 14.87 2.45 21.63
CA TYR A 165 15.07 3.27 22.84
C TYR A 165 16.32 4.12 22.71
#